data_93016faa78897cdf4887e8f2075a7c19
#
_entry.id   93016faa78897cdf4887e8f2075a7c19
#
_cell.length_a   1.000
_cell.length_b   1.000
_cell.length_c   1.000
_cell.angle_alpha   90.00
_cell.angle_beta   90.00
_cell.angle_gamma   90.00
#
_symmetry.space_group_name_H-M   'P 1'
#
loop_
_entity.id
_entity.type
_entity.pdbx_description
1 polymer ?
#
loop_
_entity_poly.entity_id
_entity_poly.type
_entity_poly.pdbx_seq_one_letter_code
_entity_poly.pdbx_strand_id
1 'polypeptide(L)'
;MRASQPVSDGYAEQTRARYPDSSGYIKRDGVRLYYEVHGSGEPTIFLLPTWSIVHSRHWKLQIPYLARHCRVVTYDGRGNGRSDRPAAGYDEREFAADALAVMEATGTGRAVIVSLSLGAQRALLLAADQPDRVAGAVFIAPSLPLATTPMDGPSDHWDEELSTDEGWAKYNRHYWLRDYRGFLEFFSQMFTERHSTKPREDCVGWGLDTTAETLIAAEFADVLDEQTTRGLCRRIRCPVLVIQGTADAITGKGCGIALAEATGGQLALLEGAGHGPHLRDPVKVNLLLRDFAAPPAPPRRWVRSRARRKRALYISSPIGLGHAQRDAAIAGELRKLHPDLEIDWLAQHPVTNVLAQRGERIHPASAYLASESGHIESESAEHDLHCFQAIRRMDEILLANFMVFHDLAREEDYDLWIGDEAWELDYYLHENPEQKRAAYAWFTDFVGWLPMPGGGPREALLTADYNAEMIAQIARFPRVRDRAIFVGDPDDIVPGAFGPGLPLIREWTERHYDFVGYVTGFDPRQLTGRQELGYRDDEQVCIVT
;
A
#
# COMPACT_ATOMS: atom_id res chain seq x y z
N MET A 1 -0.73 -4.79 41.53
CA MET A 1 -0.07 -5.52 40.43
C MET A 1 -1.14 -6.37 39.77
N ARG A 2 -1.77 -5.86 38.72
CA ARG A 2 -2.61 -6.64 37.80
C ARG A 2 -1.70 -7.17 36.70
N ALA A 3 -1.66 -8.48 36.56
CA ALA A 3 -0.93 -9.11 35.48
C ALA A 3 -1.45 -8.54 34.13
N SER A 4 -0.53 -8.05 33.31
CA SER A 4 -0.80 -7.70 31.92
C SER A 4 -1.37 -8.94 31.24
N GLN A 5 -2.59 -8.82 30.70
CA GLN A 5 -3.12 -9.84 29.79
C GLN A 5 -2.16 -9.95 28.61
N PRO A 6 -1.86 -11.17 28.14
CA PRO A 6 -1.09 -11.32 26.93
C PRO A 6 -1.89 -10.67 25.79
N VAL A 7 -1.21 -9.81 25.02
CA VAL A 7 -1.71 -9.30 23.75
C VAL A 7 -2.17 -10.51 22.95
N SER A 8 -3.45 -10.58 22.63
CA SER A 8 -3.99 -11.65 21.79
C SER A 8 -3.23 -11.63 20.47
N ASP A 9 -2.62 -12.74 20.10
CA ASP A 9 -1.95 -12.96 18.80
C ASP A 9 -2.94 -12.96 17.61
N GLY A 10 -4.10 -12.36 17.75
CA GLY A 10 -5.07 -12.16 16.68
C GLY A 10 -4.63 -10.98 15.80
N TYR A 11 -4.38 -11.26 14.53
CA TYR A 11 -4.17 -10.23 13.51
C TYR A 11 -5.45 -9.40 13.41
N ALA A 12 -5.44 -8.22 14.02
CA ALA A 12 -6.56 -7.29 13.91
C ALA A 12 -6.49 -6.62 12.52
N GLU A 13 -7.60 -6.60 11.80
CA GLU A 13 -7.68 -5.88 10.52
C GLU A 13 -7.35 -4.40 10.76
N GLN A 14 -6.39 -3.86 10.02
CA GLN A 14 -6.03 -2.44 10.08
C GLN A 14 -7.14 -1.56 9.52
N THR A 15 -7.14 -0.29 9.91
CA THR A 15 -8.03 0.73 9.33
C THR A 15 -7.85 0.78 7.81
N ARG A 16 -8.96 0.74 7.08
CA ARG A 16 -8.94 0.79 5.61
C ARG A 16 -8.89 2.23 5.11
N ALA A 17 -8.15 2.45 4.02
CA ALA A 17 -8.22 3.72 3.28
C ALA A 17 -9.60 3.92 2.61
N ARG A 18 -10.25 2.82 2.22
CA ARG A 18 -11.60 2.82 1.65
C ARG A 18 -12.38 1.59 2.09
N TYR A 19 -13.56 1.83 2.65
CA TYR A 19 -14.52 0.78 2.96
C TYR A 19 -15.38 0.48 1.72
N PRO A 20 -15.97 -0.72 1.62
CA PRO A 20 -16.84 -1.08 0.51
C PRO A 20 -18.14 -0.24 0.51
N ASP A 21 -18.58 0.13 -0.69
CA ASP A 21 -19.88 0.79 -0.87
C ASP A 21 -21.05 -0.19 -0.65
N SER A 22 -20.79 -1.47 -0.94
CA SER A 22 -21.69 -2.59 -0.55
C SER A 22 -20.90 -3.88 -0.40
N SER A 23 -21.40 -4.77 0.46
CA SER A 23 -20.83 -6.10 0.65
C SER A 23 -21.94 -7.11 0.97
N GLY A 24 -21.65 -8.40 0.79
CA GLY A 24 -22.64 -9.44 1.07
C GLY A 24 -22.08 -10.83 0.85
N TYR A 25 -22.98 -11.78 0.86
CA TYR A 25 -22.69 -13.19 0.62
C TYR A 25 -23.55 -13.72 -0.53
N ILE A 26 -22.91 -14.53 -1.37
CA ILE A 26 -23.65 -15.44 -2.26
C ILE A 26 -23.51 -16.87 -1.76
N LYS A 27 -24.39 -17.75 -2.19
CA LYS A 27 -24.30 -19.19 -1.91
C LYS A 27 -24.32 -19.95 -3.22
N ARG A 28 -23.26 -20.72 -3.50
CA ARG A 28 -23.17 -21.63 -4.64
C ARG A 28 -22.81 -23.04 -4.15
N ASP A 29 -23.63 -24.03 -4.51
CA ASP A 29 -23.44 -25.45 -4.17
C ASP A 29 -23.16 -25.70 -2.67
N GLY A 30 -23.83 -24.93 -1.81
CA GLY A 30 -23.69 -25.04 -0.36
C GLY A 30 -22.62 -24.13 0.25
N VAL A 31 -21.68 -23.61 -0.54
CA VAL A 31 -20.58 -22.75 -0.09
C VAL A 31 -20.98 -21.27 -0.14
N ARG A 32 -20.80 -20.55 0.96
CA ARG A 32 -21.01 -19.10 1.02
C ARG A 32 -19.70 -18.39 0.65
N LEU A 33 -19.80 -17.40 -0.24
CA LEU A 33 -18.71 -16.56 -0.69
C LEU A 33 -18.98 -15.10 -0.32
N TYR A 34 -18.05 -14.48 0.38
CA TYR A 34 -18.14 -13.07 0.75
C TYR A 34 -17.57 -12.20 -0.35
N TYR A 35 -18.29 -11.12 -0.70
CA TYR A 35 -17.86 -10.16 -1.72
C TYR A 35 -17.96 -8.72 -1.23
N GLU A 36 -17.18 -7.85 -1.86
CA GLU A 36 -17.20 -6.39 -1.68
C GLU A 36 -17.27 -5.69 -3.04
N VAL A 37 -18.00 -4.57 -3.07
CA VAL A 37 -18.11 -3.68 -4.23
C VAL A 37 -17.66 -2.29 -3.81
N HIS A 38 -16.77 -1.69 -4.60
CA HIS A 38 -16.21 -0.37 -4.34
C HIS A 38 -16.32 0.49 -5.60
N GLY A 39 -16.63 1.79 -5.45
CA GLY A 39 -16.75 2.72 -6.56
C GLY A 39 -17.93 2.44 -7.46
N SER A 40 -17.99 3.14 -8.57
CA SER A 40 -19.09 3.07 -9.53
C SER A 40 -18.62 3.41 -10.94
N GLY A 41 -19.46 3.17 -11.93
CA GLY A 41 -19.17 3.48 -13.34
C GLY A 41 -18.51 2.34 -14.10
N GLU A 42 -18.10 2.61 -15.31
CA GLU A 42 -17.44 1.67 -16.21
C GLU A 42 -16.01 2.15 -16.51
N PRO A 43 -15.08 1.23 -16.73
CA PRO A 43 -15.24 -0.23 -16.71
C PRO A 43 -15.36 -0.79 -15.30
N THR A 44 -15.86 -2.02 -15.16
CA THR A 44 -15.73 -2.78 -13.91
C THR A 44 -14.41 -3.54 -13.92
N ILE A 45 -13.63 -3.41 -12.85
CA ILE A 45 -12.46 -4.27 -12.56
C ILE A 45 -12.90 -5.35 -11.57
N PHE A 46 -12.64 -6.60 -11.92
CA PHE A 46 -12.99 -7.77 -11.12
C PHE A 46 -11.71 -8.45 -10.61
N LEU A 47 -11.44 -8.31 -9.32
CA LEU A 47 -10.24 -8.82 -8.66
C LEU A 47 -10.47 -10.27 -8.22
N LEU A 48 -9.77 -11.21 -8.85
CA LEU A 48 -9.90 -12.63 -8.57
C LEU A 48 -9.11 -13.03 -7.30
N PRO A 49 -9.60 -14.00 -6.54
CA PRO A 49 -8.80 -14.67 -5.52
C PRO A 49 -7.60 -15.37 -6.14
N THR A 50 -6.55 -15.53 -5.35
CA THR A 50 -5.40 -16.36 -5.67
C THR A 50 -5.45 -17.68 -4.90
N TRP A 51 -4.30 -18.28 -4.57
CA TRP A 51 -4.23 -19.44 -3.69
C TRP A 51 -4.91 -19.15 -2.34
N SER A 52 -5.58 -20.15 -1.75
CA SER A 52 -6.34 -19.98 -0.50
C SER A 52 -5.48 -19.64 0.74
N ILE A 53 -4.18 -19.37 0.55
CA ILE A 53 -3.27 -18.88 1.58
C ILE A 53 -3.54 -17.41 1.96
N VAL A 54 -4.11 -16.60 1.03
CA VAL A 54 -4.49 -15.21 1.28
C VAL A 54 -5.91 -14.94 0.78
N HIS A 55 -6.60 -13.99 1.40
CA HIS A 55 -7.93 -13.55 1.00
C HIS A 55 -7.89 -12.21 0.27
N SER A 56 -9.05 -11.67 -0.13
CA SER A 56 -9.18 -10.48 -0.98
C SER A 56 -8.46 -9.23 -0.50
N ARG A 57 -8.10 -9.15 0.79
CA ARG A 57 -7.34 -8.02 1.33
C ARG A 57 -5.92 -7.89 0.78
N HIS A 58 -5.39 -8.89 0.08
CA HIS A 58 -4.13 -8.71 -0.64
C HIS A 58 -4.21 -7.63 -1.73
N TRP A 59 -5.42 -7.22 -2.14
CA TRP A 59 -5.68 -6.11 -3.05
C TRP A 59 -5.83 -4.75 -2.35
N LYS A 60 -5.56 -4.64 -1.04
CA LYS A 60 -5.77 -3.42 -0.24
C LYS A 60 -5.12 -2.17 -0.83
N LEU A 61 -3.97 -2.33 -1.50
CA LEU A 61 -3.21 -1.24 -2.11
C LEU A 61 -3.74 -0.83 -3.50
N GLN A 62 -4.59 -1.65 -4.14
CA GLN A 62 -5.17 -1.39 -5.45
C GLN A 62 -6.58 -0.80 -5.35
N ILE A 63 -7.39 -1.33 -4.45
CA ILE A 63 -8.81 -1.00 -4.33
C ILE A 63 -9.06 0.51 -4.15
N PRO A 64 -8.41 1.24 -3.22
CA PRO A 64 -8.72 2.64 -2.99
C PRO A 64 -8.52 3.52 -4.22
N TYR A 65 -7.43 3.27 -4.95
CA TYR A 65 -7.11 4.01 -6.17
C TYR A 65 -8.07 3.67 -7.31
N LEU A 66 -8.20 2.39 -7.63
CA LEU A 66 -9.03 1.94 -8.75
C LEU A 66 -10.49 2.33 -8.56
N ALA A 67 -11.01 2.26 -7.34
CA ALA A 67 -12.39 2.62 -7.01
C ALA A 67 -12.71 4.13 -7.13
N ARG A 68 -11.71 4.99 -7.32
CA ARG A 68 -11.91 6.40 -7.68
C ARG A 68 -12.21 6.59 -9.17
N HIS A 69 -11.80 5.65 -10.00
CA HIS A 69 -11.88 5.75 -11.46
C HIS A 69 -12.88 4.80 -12.10
N CYS A 70 -13.23 3.72 -11.42
CA CYS A 70 -14.08 2.67 -11.95
C CYS A 70 -14.75 1.90 -10.81
N ARG A 71 -15.67 1.01 -11.19
CA ARG A 71 -16.25 0.06 -10.26
C ARG A 71 -15.28 -1.10 -10.04
N VAL A 72 -15.05 -1.47 -8.77
CA VAL A 72 -14.19 -2.58 -8.38
C VAL A 72 -15.01 -3.60 -7.62
N VAL A 73 -14.93 -4.85 -8.03
CA VAL A 73 -15.54 -5.99 -7.34
C VAL A 73 -14.44 -6.94 -6.91
N THR A 74 -14.48 -7.35 -5.65
CA THR A 74 -13.57 -8.37 -5.12
C THR A 74 -14.35 -9.34 -4.24
N TYR A 75 -13.78 -10.52 -3.98
CA TYR A 75 -14.40 -11.51 -3.10
C TYR A 75 -13.35 -12.42 -2.48
N ASP A 76 -13.67 -12.95 -1.30
CA ASP A 76 -12.86 -13.98 -0.68
C ASP A 76 -13.14 -15.31 -1.38
N GLY A 77 -12.10 -15.97 -1.86
CA GLY A 77 -12.22 -17.30 -2.42
C GLY A 77 -12.65 -18.31 -1.34
N ARG A 78 -13.25 -19.42 -1.77
CA ARG A 78 -13.47 -20.55 -0.85
C ARG A 78 -12.16 -20.93 -0.18
N GLY A 79 -12.21 -21.21 1.11
CA GLY A 79 -11.06 -21.64 1.90
C GLY A 79 -10.38 -20.54 2.70
N ASN A 80 -10.66 -19.25 2.51
CA ASN A 80 -10.03 -18.18 3.30
C ASN A 80 -10.98 -16.99 3.57
N GLY A 81 -10.56 -16.07 4.41
CA GLY A 81 -11.27 -14.86 4.77
C GLY A 81 -12.64 -15.13 5.37
N ARG A 82 -13.64 -14.40 4.92
CA ARG A 82 -15.04 -14.49 5.37
C ARG A 82 -15.85 -15.55 4.62
N SER A 83 -15.26 -16.18 3.59
CA SER A 83 -15.89 -17.27 2.85
C SER A 83 -15.81 -18.61 3.57
N ASP A 84 -16.72 -19.53 3.25
CA ASP A 84 -16.73 -20.87 3.84
C ASP A 84 -15.49 -21.67 3.42
N ARG A 85 -15.12 -22.62 4.28
CA ARG A 85 -13.99 -23.55 4.10
C ARG A 85 -14.53 -24.97 3.89
N PRO A 86 -15.00 -25.32 2.68
CA PRO A 86 -15.48 -26.66 2.40
C PRO A 86 -14.36 -27.69 2.48
N ALA A 87 -14.70 -28.96 2.76
CA ALA A 87 -13.71 -30.03 2.82
C ALA A 87 -13.11 -30.42 1.44
N ALA A 88 -13.74 -30.00 0.33
CA ALA A 88 -13.34 -30.30 -1.05
C ALA A 88 -13.90 -29.28 -2.03
N GLY A 89 -13.56 -29.41 -3.31
CA GLY A 89 -14.03 -28.52 -4.36
C GLY A 89 -13.15 -27.30 -4.52
N TYR A 90 -11.84 -27.50 -4.51
CA TYR A 90 -10.81 -26.44 -4.68
C TYR A 90 -10.17 -26.45 -6.08
N ASP A 91 -10.77 -27.19 -7.03
CA ASP A 91 -10.28 -27.17 -8.40
C ASP A 91 -10.53 -25.82 -9.10
N GLU A 92 -9.72 -25.52 -10.13
CA GLU A 92 -9.74 -24.21 -10.78
C GLU A 92 -11.04 -23.91 -11.54
N ARG A 93 -11.79 -24.96 -11.96
CA ARG A 93 -13.12 -24.80 -12.58
C ARG A 93 -14.17 -24.39 -11.57
N GLU A 94 -14.09 -24.91 -10.35
CA GLU A 94 -14.95 -24.49 -9.24
C GLU A 94 -14.69 -23.02 -8.88
N PHE A 95 -13.45 -22.58 -8.80
CA PHE A 95 -13.12 -21.17 -8.58
C PHE A 95 -13.58 -20.27 -9.73
N ALA A 96 -13.48 -20.72 -10.98
CA ALA A 96 -14.00 -19.97 -12.12
C ALA A 96 -15.54 -19.85 -12.09
N ALA A 97 -16.25 -20.91 -11.68
CA ALA A 97 -17.68 -20.90 -11.50
C ALA A 97 -18.12 -20.00 -10.32
N ASP A 98 -17.35 -19.98 -9.22
CA ASP A 98 -17.55 -19.04 -8.11
C ASP A 98 -17.45 -17.59 -8.58
N ALA A 99 -16.43 -17.26 -9.40
CA ALA A 99 -16.24 -15.93 -9.97
C ALA A 99 -17.47 -15.49 -10.80
N LEU A 100 -17.99 -16.37 -11.65
CA LEU A 100 -19.20 -16.09 -12.43
C LEU A 100 -20.42 -15.84 -11.53
N ALA A 101 -20.60 -16.64 -10.49
CA ALA A 101 -21.70 -16.47 -9.54
C ALA A 101 -21.60 -15.13 -8.79
N VAL A 102 -20.38 -14.70 -8.40
CA VAL A 102 -20.16 -13.38 -7.81
C VAL A 102 -20.43 -12.26 -8.83
N MET A 103 -20.00 -12.41 -10.08
CA MET A 103 -20.33 -11.45 -11.15
C MET A 103 -21.85 -11.32 -11.32
N GLU A 104 -22.60 -12.41 -11.30
CA GLU A 104 -24.07 -12.38 -11.40
C GLU A 104 -24.69 -11.67 -10.21
N ALA A 105 -24.32 -12.05 -8.99
CA ALA A 105 -24.87 -11.47 -7.76
C ALA A 105 -24.58 -9.97 -7.62
N THR A 106 -23.46 -9.50 -8.17
CA THR A 106 -23.07 -8.09 -8.15
C THR A 106 -23.56 -7.31 -9.37
N GLY A 107 -24.33 -7.94 -10.28
CA GLY A 107 -24.79 -7.30 -11.52
C GLY A 107 -23.66 -6.94 -12.47
N THR A 108 -22.52 -7.63 -12.39
CA THR A 108 -21.36 -7.41 -13.26
C THR A 108 -21.54 -8.17 -14.58
N GLY A 109 -22.01 -7.50 -15.59
CA GLY A 109 -22.22 -8.09 -16.93
C GLY A 109 -20.92 -8.45 -17.63
N ARG A 110 -19.96 -7.52 -17.62
CA ARG A 110 -18.65 -7.66 -18.25
C ARG A 110 -17.60 -6.91 -17.42
N ALA A 111 -16.38 -7.45 -17.29
CA ALA A 111 -15.32 -6.84 -16.50
C ALA A 111 -13.92 -7.05 -17.08
N VAL A 112 -12.99 -6.19 -16.69
CA VAL A 112 -11.55 -6.48 -16.75
C VAL A 112 -11.22 -7.34 -15.54
N ILE A 113 -10.82 -8.58 -15.78
CA ILE A 113 -10.41 -9.49 -14.69
C ILE A 113 -8.93 -9.31 -14.38
N VAL A 114 -8.62 -9.27 -13.09
CA VAL A 114 -7.24 -9.15 -12.59
C VAL A 114 -6.94 -10.33 -11.69
N SER A 115 -5.84 -11.00 -11.93
CA SER A 115 -5.43 -12.20 -11.21
C SER A 115 -3.99 -12.11 -10.71
N LEU A 116 -3.69 -12.80 -9.62
CA LEU A 116 -2.36 -12.99 -9.07
C LEU A 116 -2.05 -14.49 -8.99
N SER A 117 -0.82 -14.88 -9.35
CA SER A 117 -0.28 -16.23 -9.12
C SER A 117 -1.21 -17.35 -9.63
N LEU A 118 -1.65 -18.29 -8.78
CA LEU A 118 -2.62 -19.35 -9.11
C LEU A 118 -3.97 -18.83 -9.64
N GLY A 119 -4.37 -17.61 -9.28
CA GLY A 119 -5.53 -16.96 -9.87
C GLY A 119 -5.47 -16.85 -11.40
N ALA A 120 -4.29 -16.96 -12.00
CA ALA A 120 -4.11 -16.96 -13.44
C ALA A 120 -4.81 -18.14 -14.14
N GLN A 121 -4.90 -19.30 -13.49
CA GLN A 121 -5.57 -20.48 -14.08
C GLN A 121 -7.07 -20.22 -14.25
N ARG A 122 -7.73 -19.70 -13.22
CA ARG A 122 -9.16 -19.33 -13.28
C ARG A 122 -9.41 -18.15 -14.20
N ALA A 123 -8.48 -17.19 -14.27
CA ALA A 123 -8.55 -16.08 -15.22
C ALA A 123 -8.49 -16.56 -16.67
N LEU A 124 -7.62 -17.54 -16.99
CA LEU A 124 -7.57 -18.18 -18.32
C LEU A 124 -8.88 -18.89 -18.67
N LEU A 125 -9.44 -19.67 -17.74
CA LEU A 125 -10.73 -20.33 -17.93
C LEU A 125 -11.82 -19.31 -18.25
N LEU A 126 -11.94 -18.25 -17.46
CA LEU A 126 -12.93 -17.20 -17.67
C LEU A 126 -12.73 -16.50 -19.03
N ALA A 127 -11.49 -16.09 -19.36
CA ALA A 127 -11.23 -15.35 -20.60
C ALA A 127 -11.43 -16.21 -21.85
N ALA A 128 -11.16 -17.53 -21.78
CA ALA A 128 -11.31 -18.44 -22.92
C ALA A 128 -12.74 -18.97 -23.08
N ASP A 129 -13.43 -19.29 -21.97
CA ASP A 129 -14.73 -19.94 -21.98
C ASP A 129 -15.90 -18.96 -21.88
N GLN A 130 -15.66 -17.73 -21.42
CA GLN A 130 -16.66 -16.67 -21.21
C GLN A 130 -16.25 -15.34 -21.87
N PRO A 131 -15.95 -15.32 -23.18
CA PRO A 131 -15.37 -14.14 -23.86
C PRO A 131 -16.29 -12.92 -23.81
N ASP A 132 -17.61 -13.11 -23.69
CA ASP A 132 -18.57 -11.99 -23.61
C ASP A 132 -18.60 -11.36 -22.20
N ARG A 133 -18.10 -12.06 -21.18
CA ARG A 133 -18.03 -11.60 -19.79
C ARG A 133 -16.69 -10.91 -19.47
N VAL A 134 -15.66 -11.10 -20.29
CA VAL A 134 -14.29 -10.61 -20.05
C VAL A 134 -13.94 -9.52 -21.05
N ALA A 135 -13.76 -8.29 -20.56
CA ALA A 135 -13.37 -7.12 -21.34
C ALA A 135 -11.85 -7.04 -21.58
N GLY A 136 -11.08 -7.57 -20.65
CA GLY A 136 -9.63 -7.66 -20.67
C GLY A 136 -9.16 -8.58 -19.54
N ALA A 137 -7.97 -9.13 -19.65
CA ALA A 137 -7.38 -10.00 -18.64
C ALA A 137 -5.99 -9.51 -18.23
N VAL A 138 -5.79 -9.31 -16.92
CA VAL A 138 -4.50 -8.94 -16.34
C VAL A 138 -3.99 -10.09 -15.47
N PHE A 139 -2.75 -10.47 -15.73
CA PHE A 139 -2.08 -11.53 -15.01
C PHE A 139 -0.85 -10.95 -14.29
N ILE A 140 -0.87 -11.00 -12.96
CA ILE A 140 0.25 -10.55 -12.12
C ILE A 140 0.98 -11.77 -11.60
N ALA A 141 2.28 -11.87 -11.88
CA ALA A 141 3.12 -13.00 -11.46
C ALA A 141 2.43 -14.37 -11.66
N PRO A 142 1.97 -14.71 -12.89
CA PRO A 142 1.11 -15.86 -13.13
C PRO A 142 1.79 -17.17 -12.74
N SER A 143 1.03 -18.09 -12.13
CA SER A 143 1.43 -19.47 -11.86
C SER A 143 0.73 -20.40 -12.86
N LEU A 144 1.45 -20.76 -13.91
CA LEU A 144 0.96 -21.57 -15.03
C LEU A 144 2.04 -22.54 -15.49
N PRO A 145 1.70 -23.73 -15.97
CA PRO A 145 2.66 -24.72 -16.47
C PRO A 145 3.19 -24.38 -17.88
N LEU A 146 3.67 -23.13 -18.07
CA LEU A 146 4.21 -22.64 -19.35
C LEU A 146 5.72 -22.53 -19.35
N ALA A 147 6.36 -22.55 -18.18
CA ALA A 147 7.80 -22.51 -18.01
C ALA A 147 8.19 -23.24 -16.71
N THR A 148 9.47 -23.60 -16.61
CA THR A 148 10.03 -24.16 -15.38
C THR A 148 10.01 -23.10 -14.28
N THR A 149 9.52 -23.45 -13.10
CA THR A 149 9.49 -22.59 -11.92
C THR A 149 10.79 -22.71 -11.12
N PRO A 150 11.27 -21.64 -10.45
CA PRO A 150 12.40 -21.72 -9.53
C PRO A 150 12.05 -22.50 -8.25
N MET A 151 10.77 -22.54 -7.90
CA MET A 151 10.29 -23.29 -6.76
C MET A 151 10.49 -24.78 -7.03
N ASP A 152 11.28 -25.44 -6.19
CA ASP A 152 11.26 -26.89 -6.08
C ASP A 152 9.86 -27.25 -5.58
N GLY A 153 8.94 -27.54 -6.49
CA GLY A 153 7.51 -27.73 -6.25
C GLY A 153 7.18 -28.64 -5.08
N PRO A 154 5.88 -28.95 -4.85
CA PRO A 154 5.53 -29.91 -3.80
C PRO A 154 6.41 -31.13 -4.02
N SER A 155 7.34 -31.29 -3.10
CA SER A 155 8.41 -32.24 -3.23
C SER A 155 7.84 -33.64 -3.42
N ASP A 156 8.53 -34.52 -4.09
CA ASP A 156 8.24 -35.96 -4.06
C ASP A 156 8.07 -36.51 -2.63
N HIS A 157 8.40 -35.66 -1.63
CA HIS A 157 8.35 -35.91 -0.18
C HIS A 157 7.17 -35.26 0.55
N TRP A 158 6.10 -34.85 -0.17
CA TRP A 158 4.96 -34.18 0.44
C TRP A 158 4.34 -34.93 1.62
N ASP A 159 4.18 -36.25 1.47
CA ASP A 159 3.56 -37.16 2.47
C ASP A 159 4.58 -37.81 3.41
N GLU A 160 5.87 -37.51 3.29
CA GLU A 160 6.91 -38.09 4.11
C GLU A 160 7.19 -37.26 5.37
N GLU A 161 7.39 -37.92 6.51
CA GLU A 161 7.92 -37.23 7.69
C GLU A 161 9.41 -36.93 7.50
N LEU A 162 9.72 -35.68 7.24
CA LEU A 162 11.10 -35.24 7.02
C LEU A 162 11.85 -35.06 8.35
N SER A 163 13.15 -35.36 8.34
CA SER A 163 14.04 -35.19 9.50
C SER A 163 14.57 -33.75 9.64
N THR A 164 14.25 -32.85 8.71
CA THR A 164 14.68 -31.45 8.70
C THR A 164 13.50 -30.52 8.46
N ASP A 165 13.58 -29.31 9.00
CA ASP A 165 12.62 -28.20 8.82
C ASP A 165 13.29 -27.01 8.11
N GLU A 166 14.39 -27.22 7.39
CA GLU A 166 15.12 -26.15 6.73
C GLU A 166 14.60 -25.88 5.32
N GLY A 167 14.45 -24.60 4.98
CA GLY A 167 14.08 -24.14 3.64
C GLY A 167 12.79 -24.80 3.13
N TRP A 168 12.83 -25.34 1.91
CA TRP A 168 11.68 -25.96 1.25
C TRP A 168 11.16 -27.25 1.90
N ALA A 169 11.88 -27.84 2.88
CA ALA A 169 11.35 -28.93 3.71
C ALA A 169 10.10 -28.49 4.51
N LYS A 170 9.92 -27.19 4.72
CA LYS A 170 8.69 -26.62 5.31
C LYS A 170 7.47 -26.71 4.38
N TYR A 171 7.65 -26.91 3.08
CA TYR A 171 6.58 -27.16 2.12
C TYR A 171 6.19 -28.63 2.12
N ASN A 172 5.58 -29.08 3.23
CA ASN A 172 5.28 -30.47 3.53
C ASN A 172 4.05 -30.54 4.45
N ARG A 173 3.13 -31.49 4.19
CA ARG A 173 1.88 -31.59 4.95
C ARG A 173 2.07 -31.82 6.44
N HIS A 174 3.09 -32.63 6.82
CA HIS A 174 3.37 -32.92 8.23
C HIS A 174 3.90 -31.67 8.93
N TYR A 175 4.72 -30.88 8.25
CA TYR A 175 5.16 -29.59 8.77
C TYR A 175 3.99 -28.62 8.93
N TRP A 176 3.12 -28.47 7.93
CA TRP A 176 1.97 -27.57 7.99
C TRP A 176 1.02 -27.91 9.14
N LEU A 177 0.74 -29.21 9.37
CA LEU A 177 -0.07 -29.66 10.50
C LEU A 177 0.59 -29.44 11.87
N ARG A 178 1.93 -29.41 11.93
CA ARG A 178 2.69 -29.21 13.16
C ARG A 178 2.94 -27.75 13.47
N ASP A 179 3.34 -26.96 12.46
CA ASP A 179 3.71 -25.53 12.58
C ASP A 179 3.28 -24.74 11.34
N TYR A 180 1.97 -24.49 11.25
CA TYR A 180 1.40 -23.76 10.11
C TYR A 180 1.92 -22.31 10.02
N ARG A 181 2.06 -21.62 11.17
CA ARG A 181 2.63 -20.26 11.23
C ARG A 181 4.07 -20.24 10.69
N GLY A 182 4.91 -21.18 11.11
CA GLY A 182 6.28 -21.29 10.63
C GLY A 182 6.37 -21.52 9.12
N PHE A 183 5.40 -22.22 8.53
CA PHE A 183 5.28 -22.33 7.08
C PHE A 183 4.91 -20.98 6.45
N LEU A 184 3.90 -20.27 6.98
CA LEU A 184 3.49 -18.96 6.46
C LEU A 184 4.63 -17.93 6.53
N GLU A 185 5.37 -17.90 7.62
CA GLU A 185 6.55 -17.02 7.79
C GLU A 185 7.66 -17.35 6.77
N PHE A 186 7.93 -18.62 6.54
CA PHE A 186 8.88 -19.06 5.52
C PHE A 186 8.40 -18.67 4.11
N PHE A 187 7.17 -19.03 3.78
CA PHE A 187 6.64 -18.84 2.43
C PHE A 187 6.48 -17.35 2.09
N SER A 188 6.05 -16.52 3.05
CA SER A 188 5.92 -15.09 2.85
C SER A 188 7.26 -14.39 2.51
N GLN A 189 8.40 -14.94 2.93
CA GLN A 189 9.72 -14.40 2.55
C GLN A 189 10.01 -14.53 1.06
N MET A 190 9.37 -15.50 0.38
CA MET A 190 9.54 -15.72 -1.05
C MET A 190 8.75 -14.74 -1.94
N PHE A 191 7.75 -14.05 -1.34
CA PHE A 191 6.94 -13.09 -2.10
C PHE A 191 7.66 -11.77 -2.35
N THR A 192 8.61 -11.42 -1.50
CA THR A 192 9.01 -10.02 -1.36
C THR A 192 10.52 -9.88 -1.27
N GLU A 193 10.96 -8.69 -1.59
CA GLU A 193 12.34 -8.25 -1.55
C GLU A 193 12.74 -7.77 -0.14
N ARG A 194 13.98 -7.28 -0.04
CA ARG A 194 14.48 -6.58 1.14
C ARG A 194 13.54 -5.40 1.50
N HIS A 195 13.41 -5.12 2.78
CA HIS A 195 12.55 -4.06 3.34
C HIS A 195 11.03 -4.24 3.17
N SER A 196 10.56 -5.33 2.60
CA SER A 196 9.12 -5.63 2.48
C SER A 196 8.55 -6.28 3.74
N THR A 197 8.87 -5.76 4.92
CA THR A 197 8.48 -6.37 6.20
C THR A 197 6.97 -6.29 6.46
N LYS A 198 6.32 -5.19 6.07
CA LYS A 198 4.86 -5.03 6.24
C LYS A 198 4.06 -5.97 5.34
N PRO A 199 4.33 -6.07 4.01
CA PRO A 199 3.68 -7.06 3.15
C PRO A 199 3.84 -8.51 3.64
N ARG A 200 5.01 -8.89 4.18
CA ARG A 200 5.23 -10.23 4.76
C ARG A 200 4.35 -10.46 5.97
N GLU A 201 4.30 -9.50 6.88
CA GLU A 201 3.46 -9.56 8.08
C GLU A 201 1.97 -9.70 7.72
N ASP A 202 1.52 -8.94 6.71
CA ASP A 202 0.15 -9.03 6.20
C ASP A 202 -0.14 -10.41 5.60
N CYS A 203 0.75 -10.96 4.77
CA CYS A 203 0.58 -12.30 4.19
C CYS A 203 0.47 -13.38 5.26
N VAL A 204 1.28 -13.31 6.32
CA VAL A 204 1.17 -14.22 7.47
C VAL A 204 -0.18 -14.05 8.15
N GLY A 205 -0.60 -12.80 8.41
CA GLY A 205 -1.89 -12.50 9.03
C GLY A 205 -3.06 -13.08 8.22
N TRP A 206 -3.12 -12.81 6.92
CA TRP A 206 -4.17 -13.35 6.04
C TRP A 206 -4.12 -14.88 5.93
N GLY A 207 -2.92 -15.48 5.99
CA GLY A 207 -2.75 -16.93 6.01
C GLY A 207 -3.31 -17.57 7.27
N LEU A 208 -3.28 -16.88 8.40
CA LEU A 208 -3.84 -17.36 9.67
C LEU A 208 -5.38 -17.30 9.71
N ASP A 209 -6.02 -16.62 8.75
CA ASP A 209 -7.47 -16.66 8.57
C ASP A 209 -7.97 -17.95 7.91
N THR A 210 -7.08 -18.85 7.52
CA THR A 210 -7.40 -20.22 7.12
C THR A 210 -6.64 -21.23 7.98
N THR A 211 -6.74 -22.53 7.68
CA THR A 211 -6.08 -23.60 8.44
C THR A 211 -5.18 -24.46 7.54
N ALA A 212 -4.24 -25.16 8.17
CA ALA A 212 -3.38 -26.11 7.47
C ALA A 212 -4.20 -27.16 6.70
N GLU A 213 -5.27 -27.70 7.32
CA GLU A 213 -6.12 -28.71 6.69
C GLU A 213 -6.82 -28.19 5.44
N THR A 214 -7.32 -26.94 5.50
CA THR A 214 -7.95 -26.29 4.35
C THR A 214 -6.95 -26.09 3.22
N LEU A 215 -5.74 -25.63 3.55
CA LEU A 215 -4.70 -25.39 2.56
C LEU A 215 -4.20 -26.69 1.93
N ILE A 216 -4.08 -27.79 2.73
CA ILE A 216 -3.75 -29.13 2.24
C ILE A 216 -4.83 -29.62 1.28
N ALA A 217 -6.13 -29.41 1.58
CA ALA A 217 -7.23 -29.79 0.70
C ALA A 217 -7.20 -29.01 -0.64
N ALA A 218 -6.68 -27.79 -0.64
CA ALA A 218 -6.56 -26.96 -1.84
C ALA A 218 -5.31 -27.24 -2.68
N GLU A 219 -4.25 -27.82 -2.10
CA GLU A 219 -2.94 -27.98 -2.74
C GLU A 219 -2.95 -28.96 -3.92
N PHE A 220 -3.68 -30.06 -3.79
CA PHE A 220 -3.75 -31.11 -4.80
C PHE A 220 -5.07 -31.12 -5.58
N ALA A 221 -5.78 -30.02 -5.56
CA ALA A 221 -6.92 -29.86 -6.47
C ALA A 221 -6.43 -29.85 -7.94
N ASP A 222 -7.30 -30.27 -8.86
CA ASP A 222 -6.97 -30.32 -10.28
C ASP A 222 -6.50 -28.95 -10.79
N VAL A 223 -5.22 -28.87 -11.14
CA VAL A 223 -4.61 -27.74 -11.83
C VAL A 223 -4.56 -28.00 -13.34
N LEU A 224 -4.51 -26.92 -14.12
CA LEU A 224 -4.41 -27.02 -15.58
C LEU A 224 -3.05 -27.59 -15.98
N ASP A 225 -3.04 -28.59 -16.87
CA ASP A 225 -1.81 -29.05 -17.52
C ASP A 225 -1.32 -28.08 -18.61
N GLU A 226 -0.09 -28.28 -19.12
CA GLU A 226 0.51 -27.42 -20.14
C GLU A 226 -0.32 -27.40 -21.44
N GLN A 227 -0.80 -28.56 -21.91
CA GLN A 227 -1.55 -28.66 -23.15
C GLN A 227 -2.86 -27.89 -23.07
N THR A 228 -3.60 -28.07 -21.98
CA THR A 228 -4.84 -27.35 -21.70
C THR A 228 -4.59 -25.85 -21.59
N THR A 229 -3.55 -25.44 -20.84
CA THR A 229 -3.18 -24.03 -20.66
C THR A 229 -2.86 -23.37 -22.00
N ARG A 230 -2.05 -23.98 -22.85
CA ARG A 230 -1.75 -23.47 -24.21
C ARG A 230 -3.00 -23.44 -25.09
N GLY A 231 -3.91 -24.40 -24.92
CA GLY A 231 -5.21 -24.43 -25.60
C GLY A 231 -6.10 -23.25 -25.19
N LEU A 232 -6.15 -22.92 -23.90
CA LEU A 232 -6.88 -21.77 -23.38
C LEU A 232 -6.29 -20.45 -23.88
N CYS A 233 -4.96 -20.29 -23.82
CA CYS A 233 -4.29 -19.07 -24.32
C CYS A 233 -4.67 -18.74 -25.76
N ARG A 234 -4.73 -19.74 -26.65
CA ARG A 234 -5.13 -19.55 -28.05
C ARG A 234 -6.61 -19.13 -28.26
N ARG A 235 -7.47 -19.37 -27.26
CA ARG A 235 -8.90 -19.01 -27.34
C ARG A 235 -9.24 -17.65 -26.76
N ILE A 236 -8.29 -17.00 -26.06
CA ILE A 236 -8.51 -15.65 -25.53
C ILE A 236 -8.72 -14.66 -26.66
N ARG A 237 -9.76 -13.84 -26.55
CA ARG A 237 -10.14 -12.83 -27.56
C ARG A 237 -10.04 -11.40 -27.05
N CYS A 238 -9.92 -11.22 -25.72
CA CYS A 238 -9.79 -9.89 -25.13
C CYS A 238 -8.31 -9.45 -25.08
N PRO A 239 -8.03 -8.16 -24.89
CA PRO A 239 -6.69 -7.68 -24.57
C PRO A 239 -6.12 -8.36 -23.33
N VAL A 240 -4.80 -8.60 -23.33
CA VAL A 240 -4.07 -9.23 -22.22
C VAL A 240 -2.92 -8.31 -21.79
N LEU A 241 -2.75 -8.16 -20.48
CA LEU A 241 -1.58 -7.55 -19.83
C LEU A 241 -0.98 -8.54 -18.85
N VAL A 242 0.32 -8.77 -18.94
CA VAL A 242 1.09 -9.56 -17.97
C VAL A 242 2.03 -8.62 -17.23
N ILE A 243 1.96 -8.62 -15.89
CA ILE A 243 2.85 -7.86 -15.00
C ILE A 243 3.71 -8.87 -14.25
N GLN A 244 5.04 -8.82 -14.43
CA GLN A 244 5.94 -9.84 -13.90
C GLN A 244 7.17 -9.21 -13.24
N GLY A 245 7.45 -9.64 -12.00
CA GLY A 245 8.69 -9.29 -11.32
C GLY A 245 9.89 -10.06 -11.89
N THR A 246 11.04 -9.38 -12.09
CA THR A 246 12.23 -10.03 -12.66
C THR A 246 12.97 -10.89 -11.63
N ALA A 247 12.73 -10.68 -10.32
CA ALA A 247 13.30 -11.44 -9.21
C ALA A 247 12.29 -12.40 -8.54
N ASP A 248 11.21 -12.76 -9.25
CA ASP A 248 10.20 -13.70 -8.76
C ASP A 248 10.84 -15.08 -8.47
N ALA A 249 10.91 -15.44 -7.19
CA ALA A 249 11.50 -16.67 -6.70
C ALA A 249 10.51 -17.85 -6.64
N ILE A 250 9.22 -17.61 -6.90
CA ILE A 250 8.16 -18.64 -6.86
C ILE A 250 7.88 -19.17 -8.26
N THR A 251 7.36 -18.33 -9.17
CA THR A 251 7.00 -18.75 -10.52
C THR A 251 8.07 -18.43 -11.55
N GLY A 252 8.99 -17.53 -11.21
CA GLY A 252 10.03 -17.05 -12.10
C GLY A 252 9.51 -16.19 -13.26
N LYS A 253 10.37 -15.32 -13.77
CA LYS A 253 9.99 -14.41 -14.87
C LYS A 253 9.61 -15.13 -16.17
N GLY A 254 10.08 -16.37 -16.34
CA GLY A 254 9.82 -17.17 -17.54
C GLY A 254 8.34 -17.46 -17.77
N CYS A 255 7.58 -17.65 -16.70
CA CYS A 255 6.14 -17.93 -16.80
C CYS A 255 5.37 -16.73 -17.36
N GLY A 256 5.62 -15.52 -16.86
CA GLY A 256 4.98 -14.31 -17.39
C GLY A 256 5.36 -14.03 -18.85
N ILE A 257 6.63 -14.22 -19.22
CA ILE A 257 7.09 -14.07 -20.61
C ILE A 257 6.37 -15.06 -21.52
N ALA A 258 6.35 -16.35 -21.14
CA ALA A 258 5.69 -17.40 -21.94
C ALA A 258 4.17 -17.16 -22.08
N LEU A 259 3.51 -16.65 -21.04
CA LEU A 259 2.09 -16.29 -21.12
C LEU A 259 1.84 -15.13 -22.08
N ALA A 260 2.63 -14.06 -22.01
CA ALA A 260 2.52 -12.92 -22.92
C ALA A 260 2.73 -13.35 -24.38
N GLU A 261 3.72 -14.21 -24.66
CA GLU A 261 3.95 -14.79 -25.99
C GLU A 261 2.77 -15.67 -26.46
N ALA A 262 2.27 -16.55 -25.57
CA ALA A 262 1.20 -17.48 -25.92
C ALA A 262 -0.15 -16.78 -26.18
N THR A 263 -0.38 -15.61 -25.62
CA THR A 263 -1.61 -14.83 -25.77
C THR A 263 -1.47 -13.65 -26.74
N GLY A 264 -0.25 -13.30 -27.16
CA GLY A 264 0.03 -12.07 -27.88
C GLY A 264 -0.21 -10.81 -27.02
N GLY A 265 -0.18 -10.95 -25.71
CA GLY A 265 -0.46 -9.88 -24.75
C GLY A 265 0.71 -8.93 -24.53
N GLN A 266 0.41 -7.80 -23.88
CA GLN A 266 1.43 -6.86 -23.41
C GLN A 266 2.17 -7.46 -22.21
N LEU A 267 3.48 -7.19 -22.11
CA LEU A 267 4.32 -7.60 -20.98
C LEU A 267 4.93 -6.37 -20.31
N ALA A 268 4.70 -6.23 -19.01
CA ALA A 268 5.36 -5.26 -18.14
C ALA A 268 6.28 -6.01 -17.17
N LEU A 269 7.60 -5.88 -17.35
CA LEU A 269 8.59 -6.39 -16.43
C LEU A 269 8.92 -5.32 -15.38
N LEU A 270 8.79 -5.68 -14.09
CA LEU A 270 9.17 -4.83 -12.97
C LEU A 270 10.51 -5.29 -12.43
N GLU A 271 11.54 -4.47 -12.65
CA GLU A 271 12.92 -4.83 -12.32
C GLU A 271 13.12 -4.94 -10.81
N GLY A 272 13.69 -6.06 -10.37
CA GLY A 272 13.95 -6.37 -8.97
C GLY A 272 12.72 -6.75 -8.15
N ALA A 273 11.51 -6.67 -8.72
CA ALA A 273 10.30 -7.09 -8.03
C ALA A 273 10.21 -8.62 -7.93
N GLY A 274 9.71 -9.10 -6.78
CA GLY A 274 9.45 -10.54 -6.53
C GLY A 274 8.09 -11.00 -7.03
N HIS A 275 7.51 -11.97 -6.32
CA HIS A 275 6.23 -12.59 -6.68
C HIS A 275 5.01 -11.71 -6.36
N GLY A 276 5.16 -10.72 -5.47
CA GLY A 276 4.10 -9.79 -5.05
C GLY A 276 4.26 -8.37 -5.58
N PRO A 277 4.44 -8.09 -6.89
CA PRO A 277 4.74 -6.76 -7.38
C PRO A 277 3.64 -5.73 -7.07
N HIS A 278 2.39 -6.15 -6.90
CA HIS A 278 1.27 -5.29 -6.51
C HIS A 278 1.35 -4.79 -5.06
N LEU A 279 2.13 -5.46 -4.21
CA LEU A 279 2.41 -5.04 -2.83
C LEU A 279 3.72 -4.24 -2.75
N ARG A 280 4.72 -4.57 -3.59
CA ARG A 280 6.05 -3.95 -3.57
C ARG A 280 6.13 -2.66 -4.39
N ASP A 281 5.57 -2.66 -5.59
CA ASP A 281 5.54 -1.53 -6.53
C ASP A 281 4.09 -1.06 -6.79
N PRO A 282 3.30 -0.75 -5.75
CA PRO A 282 1.86 -0.55 -5.88
C PRO A 282 1.50 0.63 -6.78
N VAL A 283 2.31 1.71 -6.78
CA VAL A 283 2.09 2.86 -7.67
C VAL A 283 2.14 2.44 -9.14
N LYS A 284 3.19 1.72 -9.54
CA LYS A 284 3.36 1.26 -10.93
C LYS A 284 2.25 0.30 -11.33
N VAL A 285 1.93 -0.66 -10.46
CA VAL A 285 0.86 -1.63 -10.72
C VAL A 285 -0.49 -0.93 -10.83
N ASN A 286 -0.82 0.00 -9.94
CA ASN A 286 -2.06 0.77 -9.99
C ASN A 286 -2.20 1.56 -11.31
N LEU A 287 -1.13 2.20 -11.76
CA LEU A 287 -1.13 2.92 -13.03
C LEU A 287 -1.29 1.98 -14.22
N LEU A 288 -0.61 0.84 -14.24
CA LEU A 288 -0.75 -0.18 -15.29
C LEU A 288 -2.19 -0.73 -15.36
N LEU A 289 -2.79 -1.04 -14.21
CA LEU A 289 -4.17 -1.55 -14.13
C LEU A 289 -5.18 -0.51 -14.63
N ARG A 290 -5.05 0.75 -14.18
CA ARG A 290 -5.93 1.83 -14.64
C ARG A 290 -5.78 2.07 -16.13
N ASP A 291 -4.55 2.21 -16.61
CA ASP A 291 -4.29 2.53 -18.01
C ASP A 291 -4.72 1.40 -18.96
N PHE A 292 -4.67 0.15 -18.48
CA PHE A 292 -5.19 -1.00 -19.22
C PHE A 292 -6.72 -1.04 -19.22
N ALA A 293 -7.36 -0.80 -18.10
CA ALA A 293 -8.82 -0.87 -17.96
C ALA A 293 -9.52 0.34 -18.63
N ALA A 294 -8.97 1.53 -18.46
CA ALA A 294 -9.49 2.80 -18.98
C ALA A 294 -8.30 3.67 -19.42
N PRO A 295 -7.85 3.51 -20.68
CA PRO A 295 -6.73 4.28 -21.19
C PRO A 295 -6.92 5.78 -20.93
N PRO A 296 -5.94 6.46 -20.32
CA PRO A 296 -6.06 7.87 -20.01
C PRO A 296 -6.21 8.70 -21.27
N ALA A 297 -6.88 9.85 -21.15
CA ALA A 297 -6.84 10.86 -22.19
C ALA A 297 -5.38 11.24 -22.50
N PRO A 298 -5.05 11.56 -23.76
CA PRO A 298 -3.68 11.92 -24.12
C PRO A 298 -3.18 13.05 -23.21
N PRO A 299 -1.90 12.99 -22.78
CA PRO A 299 -1.37 13.94 -21.81
C PRO A 299 -1.52 15.37 -22.34
N ARG A 300 -2.10 16.24 -21.54
CA ARG A 300 -2.16 17.67 -21.84
C ARG A 300 -0.73 18.19 -21.94
N ARG A 301 -0.35 18.75 -23.10
CA ARG A 301 0.91 19.47 -23.24
C ARG A 301 0.75 20.83 -22.59
N TRP A 302 1.36 21.02 -21.46
CA TRP A 302 1.45 22.31 -20.81
C TRP A 302 2.50 23.17 -21.53
N VAL A 303 2.07 24.30 -22.05
CA VAL A 303 3.01 25.33 -22.51
C VAL A 303 3.25 26.26 -21.34
N ARG A 304 4.40 26.12 -20.68
CA ARG A 304 4.80 27.03 -19.60
C ARG A 304 4.99 28.43 -20.15
N SER A 305 4.01 29.30 -19.93
CA SER A 305 4.15 30.71 -20.19
C SER A 305 4.92 31.38 -19.06
N ARG A 306 5.94 32.18 -19.38
CA ARG A 306 6.63 33.01 -18.38
C ARG A 306 5.70 34.04 -17.72
N ALA A 307 4.57 34.36 -18.38
CA ALA A 307 3.60 35.31 -17.90
C ALA A 307 2.53 34.72 -16.96
N ARG A 308 2.47 33.36 -16.81
CA ARG A 308 1.51 32.77 -15.88
C ARG A 308 1.97 32.97 -14.44
N ARG A 309 1.02 33.06 -13.52
CA ARG A 309 1.31 33.08 -12.08
C ARG A 309 1.94 31.76 -11.67
N LYS A 310 2.86 31.83 -10.70
CA LYS A 310 3.45 30.64 -10.10
C LYS A 310 2.44 29.97 -9.18
N ARG A 311 2.43 28.65 -9.17
CA ARG A 311 1.54 27.87 -8.32
C ARG A 311 2.31 26.90 -7.44
N ALA A 312 1.95 26.86 -6.18
CA ALA A 312 2.43 25.86 -5.23
C ALA A 312 1.27 24.97 -4.76
N LEU A 313 1.55 23.70 -4.58
CA LEU A 313 0.68 22.76 -3.89
C LEU A 313 1.31 22.50 -2.52
N TYR A 314 0.57 22.80 -1.46
CA TYR A 314 0.98 22.59 -0.08
C TYR A 314 0.27 21.38 0.50
N ILE A 315 1.02 20.40 1.01
CA ILE A 315 0.53 19.20 1.67
C ILE A 315 0.96 19.31 3.14
N SER A 316 -0.01 19.45 4.04
CA SER A 316 0.21 19.62 5.48
C SER A 316 -0.14 18.34 6.22
N SER A 317 0.72 17.90 7.14
CA SER A 317 0.46 16.75 7.99
C SER A 317 -0.84 16.90 8.76
N PRO A 318 -1.73 15.88 8.74
CA PRO A 318 -2.96 15.91 9.52
C PRO A 318 -2.76 15.50 10.99
N ILE A 319 -1.57 15.03 11.34
CA ILE A 319 -1.23 14.52 12.67
C ILE A 319 -0.77 15.68 13.55
N GLY A 320 -1.70 16.52 13.96
CA GLY A 320 -1.45 17.63 14.85
C GLY A 320 -1.70 19.00 14.23
N LEU A 321 -2.47 19.84 14.93
CA LEU A 321 -2.81 21.19 14.47
C LEU A 321 -1.62 22.17 14.51
N GLY A 322 -0.53 21.81 15.19
CA GLY A 322 0.71 22.57 15.19
C GLY A 322 1.29 22.72 13.79
N HIS A 323 1.28 21.67 13.00
CA HIS A 323 1.71 21.69 11.59
C HIS A 323 0.88 22.69 10.79
N ALA A 324 -0.44 22.65 10.88
CA ALA A 324 -1.32 23.56 10.15
C ALA A 324 -1.06 25.04 10.50
N GLN A 325 -0.76 25.36 11.76
CA GLN A 325 -0.42 26.72 12.20
C GLN A 325 0.91 27.18 11.63
N ARG A 326 1.93 26.34 11.71
CA ARG A 326 3.26 26.54 11.15
C ARG A 326 3.19 26.76 9.64
N ASP A 327 2.52 25.89 8.94
CA ASP A 327 2.41 25.90 7.48
C ASP A 327 1.69 27.14 6.97
N ALA A 328 0.60 27.53 7.63
CA ALA A 328 -0.13 28.75 7.28
C ALA A 328 0.73 30.02 7.51
N ALA A 329 1.61 30.01 8.53
CA ALA A 329 2.55 31.11 8.75
C ALA A 329 3.62 31.15 7.63
N ILE A 330 4.18 29.99 7.25
CA ILE A 330 5.13 29.86 6.13
C ILE A 330 4.47 30.34 4.83
N ALA A 331 3.25 29.90 4.53
CA ALA A 331 2.52 30.34 3.35
C ALA A 331 2.28 31.86 3.34
N GLY A 332 2.00 32.43 4.50
CA GLY A 332 1.90 33.89 4.67
C GLY A 332 3.19 34.64 4.31
N GLU A 333 4.34 34.15 4.77
CA GLU A 333 5.64 34.74 4.43
C GLU A 333 6.01 34.53 2.95
N LEU A 334 5.71 33.36 2.39
CA LEU A 334 5.92 33.11 0.95
C LEU A 334 5.14 34.10 0.07
N ARG A 335 3.89 34.46 0.45
CA ARG A 335 3.10 35.46 -0.29
C ARG A 335 3.64 36.88 -0.15
N LYS A 336 4.26 37.23 0.99
CA LYS A 336 4.92 38.53 1.14
C LYS A 336 6.13 38.65 0.21
N LEU A 337 6.90 37.57 0.08
CA LEU A 337 8.08 37.52 -0.78
C LEU A 337 7.70 37.35 -2.28
N HIS A 338 6.60 36.64 -2.55
CA HIS A 338 6.11 36.32 -3.89
C HIS A 338 4.61 36.61 -4.00
N PRO A 339 4.20 37.89 -4.15
CA PRO A 339 2.77 38.30 -4.16
C PRO A 339 1.93 37.61 -5.26
N ASP A 340 2.59 37.15 -6.34
CA ASP A 340 1.90 36.45 -7.45
C ASP A 340 1.85 34.93 -7.27
N LEU A 341 2.34 34.40 -6.14
CA LEU A 341 2.29 32.97 -5.85
C LEU A 341 0.86 32.56 -5.44
N GLU A 342 0.28 31.65 -6.18
CA GLU A 342 -0.97 31.00 -5.82
C GLU A 342 -0.66 29.69 -5.07
N ILE A 343 -1.25 29.50 -3.89
CA ILE A 343 -1.06 28.30 -3.07
C ILE A 343 -2.38 27.57 -2.96
N ASP A 344 -2.41 26.33 -3.42
CA ASP A 344 -3.47 25.38 -3.19
C ASP A 344 -3.05 24.41 -2.07
N TRP A 345 -4.02 24.01 -1.25
CA TRP A 345 -3.79 23.08 -0.16
C TRP A 345 -4.43 21.72 -0.43
N LEU A 346 -3.64 20.67 -0.39
CA LEU A 346 -4.12 19.30 -0.33
C LEU A 346 -4.01 18.84 1.12
N ALA A 347 -5.12 18.83 1.84
CA ALA A 347 -5.12 18.64 3.29
C ALA A 347 -6.35 17.88 3.78
N GLN A 348 -6.20 17.23 4.92
CA GLN A 348 -7.21 16.41 5.57
C GLN A 348 -7.83 17.16 6.78
N HIS A 349 -8.97 16.67 7.26
CA HIS A 349 -9.46 17.04 8.58
C HIS A 349 -8.51 16.48 9.68
N PRO A 350 -8.19 17.25 10.74
CA PRO A 350 -8.75 18.55 11.15
C PRO A 350 -8.04 19.77 10.57
N VAL A 351 -6.93 19.63 9.84
CA VAL A 351 -6.14 20.73 9.27
C VAL A 351 -7.00 21.66 8.39
N THR A 352 -7.92 21.09 7.61
CA THR A 352 -8.85 21.85 6.77
C THR A 352 -9.65 22.91 7.54
N ASN A 353 -9.95 22.69 8.82
CA ASN A 353 -10.65 23.68 9.66
C ASN A 353 -9.79 24.92 9.91
N VAL A 354 -8.51 24.72 10.21
CA VAL A 354 -7.54 25.82 10.43
C VAL A 354 -7.35 26.62 9.14
N LEU A 355 -7.17 25.92 8.02
CA LEU A 355 -6.97 26.52 6.71
C LEU A 355 -8.22 27.33 6.26
N ALA A 356 -9.41 26.78 6.44
CA ALA A 356 -10.67 27.47 6.11
C ALA A 356 -10.87 28.73 6.93
N GLN A 357 -10.58 28.70 8.24
CA GLN A 357 -10.66 29.89 9.12
C GLN A 357 -9.69 31.00 8.69
N ARG A 358 -8.59 30.66 8.06
CA ARG A 358 -7.59 31.60 7.52
C ARG A 358 -7.87 32.02 6.07
N GLY A 359 -8.95 31.50 5.45
CA GLY A 359 -9.34 31.81 4.08
C GLY A 359 -8.42 31.18 3.04
N GLU A 360 -7.73 30.08 3.39
CA GLU A 360 -6.86 29.34 2.50
C GLU A 360 -7.65 28.56 1.44
N ARG A 361 -7.05 28.37 0.26
CA ARG A 361 -7.69 27.67 -0.86
C ARG A 361 -7.43 26.16 -0.76
N ILE A 362 -8.38 25.44 -0.15
CA ILE A 362 -8.34 23.98 -0.07
C ILE A 362 -8.75 23.40 -1.43
N HIS A 363 -7.90 22.56 -1.99
CA HIS A 363 -8.18 21.92 -3.27
C HIS A 363 -9.30 20.88 -3.13
N PRO A 364 -10.25 20.79 -4.09
CA PRO A 364 -11.36 19.82 -4.03
C PRO A 364 -10.93 18.36 -3.92
N ALA A 365 -9.75 17.99 -4.46
CA ALA A 365 -9.17 16.65 -4.33
C ALA A 365 -8.96 16.23 -2.87
N SER A 366 -8.88 17.16 -1.93
CA SER A 366 -8.80 16.90 -0.49
C SER A 366 -9.95 16.02 0.04
N ALA A 367 -11.11 16.07 -0.61
CA ALA A 367 -12.25 15.23 -0.26
C ALA A 367 -12.03 13.72 -0.52
N TYR A 368 -11.00 13.36 -1.29
CA TYR A 368 -10.65 11.96 -1.60
C TYR A 368 -9.55 11.41 -0.70
N LEU A 369 -8.96 12.23 0.17
CA LEU A 369 -7.92 11.77 1.08
C LEU A 369 -8.52 10.87 2.18
N ALA A 370 -7.85 9.76 2.44
CA ALA A 370 -8.16 8.91 3.58
C ALA A 370 -7.59 9.51 4.87
N SER A 371 -8.30 9.34 5.98
CA SER A 371 -7.97 10.01 7.24
C SER A 371 -6.84 9.32 8.01
N GLU A 372 -5.68 9.94 8.04
CA GLU A 372 -4.55 9.54 8.88
C GLU A 372 -4.83 9.79 10.36
N SER A 373 -5.38 10.97 10.70
CA SER A 373 -5.75 11.30 12.08
C SER A 373 -6.76 10.30 12.65
N GLY A 374 -7.78 9.91 11.86
CA GLY A 374 -8.76 8.91 12.27
C GLY A 374 -8.14 7.53 12.47
N HIS A 375 -7.11 7.17 11.68
CA HIS A 375 -6.35 5.94 11.91
C HIS A 375 -5.55 5.99 13.21
N ILE A 376 -4.79 7.06 13.43
CA ILE A 376 -4.01 7.24 14.67
C ILE A 376 -4.93 7.23 15.90
N GLU A 377 -6.09 7.89 15.83
CA GLU A 377 -7.09 7.84 16.90
C GLU A 377 -7.58 6.42 17.16
N SER A 378 -7.81 5.62 16.11
CA SER A 378 -8.25 4.23 16.25
C SER A 378 -7.19 3.30 16.84
N GLU A 379 -5.89 3.60 16.64
CA GLU A 379 -4.77 2.86 17.21
C GLU A 379 -4.44 3.29 18.65
N SER A 380 -4.93 4.45 19.09
CA SER A 380 -4.72 5.02 20.44
C SER A 380 -5.72 4.45 21.43
N ALA A 381 -5.48 3.24 21.94
CA ALA A 381 -6.30 2.66 23.01
C ALA A 381 -5.92 3.30 24.36
N GLU A 382 -6.81 4.12 24.95
CA GLU A 382 -6.69 4.66 26.33
C GLU A 382 -5.31 5.31 26.65
N HIS A 383 -4.67 6.01 25.72
CA HIS A 383 -3.35 6.65 25.86
C HIS A 383 -2.13 5.74 25.66
N ASP A 384 -2.30 4.56 25.07
CA ASP A 384 -1.20 3.63 24.79
C ASP A 384 -0.99 3.51 23.27
N LEU A 385 -0.44 4.56 22.65
CA LEU A 385 -0.15 4.60 21.22
C LEU A 385 1.24 4.03 20.93
N HIS A 386 1.29 2.90 20.24
CA HIS A 386 2.52 2.39 19.63
C HIS A 386 2.78 3.08 18.29
N CYS A 387 3.35 4.29 18.33
CA CYS A 387 3.51 5.17 17.16
C CYS A 387 4.07 4.48 15.93
N PHE A 388 5.18 3.77 16.05
CA PHE A 388 5.80 3.10 14.89
C PHE A 388 4.89 2.05 14.26
N GLN A 389 4.18 1.25 15.08
CA GLN A 389 3.25 0.25 14.56
C GLN A 389 2.01 0.90 13.93
N ALA A 390 1.50 1.96 14.52
CA ALA A 390 0.38 2.72 13.95
C ALA A 390 0.75 3.28 12.57
N ILE A 391 1.92 3.88 12.40
CA ILE A 391 2.42 4.37 11.11
C ILE A 391 2.58 3.21 10.11
N ARG A 392 3.14 2.06 10.51
CA ARG A 392 3.23 0.90 9.62
C ARG A 392 1.88 0.38 9.14
N ARG A 393 0.83 0.48 9.98
CA ARG A 393 -0.53 0.09 9.63
C ARG A 393 -1.28 1.11 8.78
N MET A 394 -0.67 2.27 8.50
CA MET A 394 -1.18 3.27 7.56
C MET A 394 -0.77 3.04 6.11
N ASP A 395 -0.08 1.99 5.76
CA ASP A 395 0.47 1.76 4.41
C ASP A 395 -0.57 1.92 3.29
N GLU A 396 -1.79 1.40 3.50
CA GLU A 396 -2.93 1.54 2.58
C GLU A 396 -3.39 3.01 2.46
N ILE A 397 -3.47 3.72 3.59
CA ILE A 397 -3.88 5.12 3.66
C ILE A 397 -2.85 6.01 2.96
N LEU A 398 -1.57 5.83 3.29
CA LEU A 398 -0.48 6.60 2.70
C LEU A 398 -0.43 6.42 1.16
N LEU A 399 -0.56 5.19 0.68
CA LEU A 399 -0.62 4.97 -0.76
C LEU A 399 -1.85 5.62 -1.41
N ALA A 400 -3.03 5.47 -0.79
CA ALA A 400 -4.25 6.08 -1.31
C ALA A 400 -4.12 7.60 -1.42
N ASN A 401 -3.53 8.25 -0.41
CA ASN A 401 -3.29 9.69 -0.38
C ASN A 401 -2.25 10.11 -1.42
N PHE A 402 -1.15 9.37 -1.56
CA PHE A 402 -0.20 9.59 -2.65
C PHE A 402 -0.86 9.52 -4.03
N MET A 403 -1.74 8.55 -4.25
CA MET A 403 -2.41 8.41 -5.54
C MET A 403 -3.41 9.54 -5.82
N VAL A 404 -4.00 10.17 -4.77
CA VAL A 404 -4.77 11.42 -4.92
C VAL A 404 -3.86 12.55 -5.36
N PHE A 405 -2.74 12.75 -4.67
CA PHE A 405 -1.72 13.73 -5.04
C PHE A 405 -1.21 13.49 -6.47
N HIS A 406 -0.89 12.25 -6.82
CA HIS A 406 -0.38 11.89 -8.15
C HIS A 406 -1.33 12.28 -9.27
N ASP A 407 -2.63 12.00 -9.13
CA ASP A 407 -3.63 12.38 -10.14
C ASP A 407 -3.73 13.89 -10.26
N LEU A 408 -3.81 14.61 -9.13
CA LEU A 408 -3.82 16.07 -9.09
C LEU A 408 -2.58 16.67 -9.78
N ALA A 409 -1.38 16.16 -9.46
CA ALA A 409 -0.12 16.63 -10.05
C ALA A 409 0.01 16.31 -11.55
N ARG A 410 -0.79 15.37 -12.08
CA ARG A 410 -0.89 15.10 -13.53
C ARG A 410 -1.92 15.98 -14.23
N GLU A 411 -2.97 16.37 -13.55
CA GLU A 411 -4.06 17.15 -14.09
C GLU A 411 -3.80 18.66 -14.05
N GLU A 412 -3.06 19.11 -13.05
CA GLU A 412 -2.74 20.51 -12.83
C GLU A 412 -1.24 20.78 -12.82
N ASP A 413 -0.85 21.96 -13.30
CA ASP A 413 0.57 22.36 -13.43
C ASP A 413 0.99 23.21 -12.24
N TYR A 414 1.74 22.62 -11.31
CA TYR A 414 2.38 23.28 -10.19
C TYR A 414 3.87 23.48 -10.46
N ASP A 415 4.43 24.60 -9.95
CA ASP A 415 5.88 24.88 -10.02
C ASP A 415 6.61 24.34 -8.80
N LEU A 416 5.90 24.25 -7.67
CA LEU A 416 6.46 23.85 -6.37
C LEU A 416 5.46 22.95 -5.64
N TRP A 417 5.96 21.87 -5.08
CA TRP A 417 5.29 21.07 -4.05
C TRP A 417 5.97 21.33 -2.71
N ILE A 418 5.19 21.53 -1.66
CA ILE A 418 5.64 21.69 -0.29
C ILE A 418 4.97 20.60 0.53
N GLY A 419 5.76 19.73 1.16
CA GLY A 419 5.25 18.67 2.03
C GLY A 419 5.78 18.87 3.44
N ASP A 420 4.88 19.13 4.39
CA ASP A 420 5.20 19.14 5.82
C ASP A 420 4.77 17.79 6.39
N GLU A 421 5.75 16.94 6.64
CA GLU A 421 5.58 15.54 7.05
C GLU A 421 4.56 14.79 6.20
N ALA A 422 4.50 15.11 4.91
CA ALA A 422 3.74 14.38 3.91
C ALA A 422 4.52 13.09 3.54
N TRP A 423 4.51 12.12 4.46
CA TRP A 423 5.26 10.87 4.39
C TRP A 423 4.94 10.07 3.14
N GLU A 424 3.66 10.06 2.74
CA GLU A 424 3.19 9.40 1.53
C GLU A 424 3.86 9.98 0.28
N LEU A 425 4.01 11.31 0.25
CA LEU A 425 4.61 11.99 -0.89
C LEU A 425 6.11 11.69 -0.97
N ASP A 426 6.83 11.85 0.14
CA ASP A 426 8.26 11.65 0.18
C ASP A 426 8.66 10.20 -0.12
N TYR A 427 8.00 9.25 0.53
CA TYR A 427 8.28 7.83 0.34
C TYR A 427 8.02 7.38 -1.11
N TYR A 428 6.83 7.64 -1.64
CA TYR A 428 6.48 7.15 -2.98
C TYR A 428 7.16 7.91 -4.12
N LEU A 429 7.61 9.15 -3.91
CA LEU A 429 8.48 9.84 -4.89
C LEU A 429 9.89 9.25 -4.90
N HIS A 430 10.43 8.79 -3.77
CA HIS A 430 11.71 8.09 -3.76
C HIS A 430 11.62 6.70 -4.41
N GLU A 431 10.50 6.00 -4.23
CA GLU A 431 10.23 4.73 -4.93
C GLU A 431 9.94 4.92 -6.42
N ASN A 432 9.42 6.09 -6.83
CA ASN A 432 9.02 6.40 -8.20
C ASN A 432 9.52 7.78 -8.63
N PRO A 433 10.85 8.01 -8.71
CA PRO A 433 11.43 9.32 -8.97
C PRO A 433 11.03 9.92 -10.32
N GLU A 434 10.62 9.09 -11.28
CA GLU A 434 10.08 9.50 -12.57
C GLU A 434 8.73 10.23 -12.48
N GLN A 435 8.04 10.15 -11.34
CA GLN A 435 6.78 10.86 -11.10
C GLN A 435 7.00 12.30 -10.65
N LYS A 436 8.23 12.69 -10.31
CA LYS A 436 8.55 14.06 -9.91
C LYS A 436 8.44 15.03 -11.09
N ARG A 437 7.57 16.04 -10.99
CA ARG A 437 7.27 17.01 -12.07
C ARG A 437 7.46 18.46 -11.69
N ALA A 438 7.58 18.79 -10.39
CA ALA A 438 7.80 20.12 -9.86
C ALA A 438 8.99 20.13 -8.90
N ALA A 439 9.46 21.32 -8.52
CA ALA A 439 10.37 21.45 -7.39
C ALA A 439 9.67 20.93 -6.13
N TYR A 440 10.42 20.26 -5.24
CA TYR A 440 9.88 19.69 -4.02
C TYR A 440 10.68 20.14 -2.79
N ALA A 441 9.99 20.77 -1.85
CA ALA A 441 10.50 21.13 -0.53
C ALA A 441 9.84 20.22 0.53
N TRP A 442 10.66 19.49 1.26
CA TRP A 442 10.27 18.63 2.36
C TRP A 442 10.54 19.32 3.69
N PHE A 443 9.56 19.35 4.59
CA PHE A 443 9.66 19.84 5.95
C PHE A 443 9.42 18.71 6.95
N THR A 444 10.19 18.71 8.03
CA THR A 444 9.99 17.78 9.16
C THR A 444 10.60 18.37 10.44
N ASP A 445 10.15 17.91 11.60
CA ASP A 445 10.73 18.19 12.91
C ASP A 445 11.30 16.93 13.60
N PHE A 446 11.25 15.76 12.91
CA PHE A 446 11.99 14.59 13.32
C PHE A 446 12.48 13.75 12.13
N VAL A 447 13.51 12.93 12.35
CA VAL A 447 14.10 12.09 11.31
C VAL A 447 14.36 10.69 11.85
N GLY A 448 13.83 9.69 11.14
CA GLY A 448 13.99 8.28 11.49
C GLY A 448 13.11 7.83 12.66
N TRP A 449 13.17 6.54 12.94
CA TRP A 449 12.37 5.88 13.97
C TRP A 449 13.25 5.19 14.99
N LEU A 450 12.89 5.31 16.25
CA LEU A 450 13.48 4.53 17.33
C LEU A 450 12.43 3.58 17.91
N PRO A 451 12.84 2.40 18.40
CA PRO A 451 11.90 1.48 19.02
C PRO A 451 11.31 2.12 20.29
N MET A 452 10.03 1.91 20.50
CA MET A 452 9.35 2.31 21.73
C MET A 452 9.92 1.53 22.93
N PRO A 453 9.89 2.09 24.14
CA PRO A 453 10.43 1.41 25.33
C PRO A 453 9.85 0.01 25.58
N GLY A 454 8.63 -0.24 25.15
CA GLY A 454 7.96 -1.55 25.27
C GLY A 454 8.05 -2.45 24.02
N GLY A 455 8.64 -1.97 22.91
CA GLY A 455 8.58 -2.63 21.59
C GLY A 455 9.45 -3.89 21.45
N GLY A 456 10.45 -4.04 22.32
CA GLY A 456 11.32 -5.22 22.33
C GLY A 456 12.22 -5.40 21.11
N PRO A 457 12.90 -6.57 20.99
CA PRO A 457 13.88 -6.82 19.94
C PRO A 457 13.30 -6.80 18.52
N ARG A 458 12.04 -7.20 18.36
CA ARG A 458 11.37 -7.19 17.04
C ARG A 458 11.19 -5.77 16.54
N GLU A 459 10.71 -4.85 17.36
CA GLU A 459 10.51 -3.47 16.96
C GLU A 459 11.85 -2.77 16.69
N ALA A 460 12.89 -3.07 17.50
CA ALA A 460 14.24 -2.57 17.23
C ALA A 460 14.78 -3.01 15.87
N LEU A 461 14.49 -4.24 15.44
CA LEU A 461 14.84 -4.74 14.12
C LEU A 461 14.06 -4.00 13.02
N LEU A 462 12.75 -3.84 13.19
CA LEU A 462 11.88 -3.22 12.19
C LEU A 462 12.17 -1.73 12.02
N THR A 463 12.41 -0.99 13.11
CA THR A 463 12.80 0.44 13.03
C THR A 463 14.16 0.61 12.37
N ALA A 464 15.13 -0.24 12.69
CA ALA A 464 16.44 -0.20 12.04
C ALA A 464 16.36 -0.52 10.54
N ASP A 465 15.52 -1.49 10.13
CA ASP A 465 15.30 -1.83 8.73
C ASP A 465 14.63 -0.67 7.97
N TYR A 466 13.60 -0.06 8.55
CA TYR A 466 12.92 1.11 7.97
C TYR A 466 13.88 2.30 7.79
N ASN A 467 14.70 2.60 8.80
CA ASN A 467 15.71 3.66 8.72
C ASN A 467 16.76 3.36 7.67
N ALA A 468 17.20 2.10 7.54
CA ALA A 468 18.15 1.69 6.51
C ALA A 468 17.58 1.88 5.09
N GLU A 469 16.30 1.55 4.90
CA GLU A 469 15.59 1.79 3.65
C GLU A 469 15.53 3.29 3.32
N MET A 470 15.09 4.14 4.25
CA MET A 470 15.04 5.59 4.08
C MET A 470 16.41 6.16 3.68
N ILE A 471 17.49 5.77 4.38
CA ILE A 471 18.85 6.22 4.09
C ILE A 471 19.26 5.79 2.68
N ALA A 472 18.99 4.54 2.30
CA ALA A 472 19.33 3.99 1.00
C ALA A 472 18.58 4.69 -0.14
N GLN A 473 17.29 4.99 0.03
CA GLN A 473 16.45 5.69 -0.94
C GLN A 473 16.93 7.13 -1.17
N ILE A 474 17.19 7.89 -0.09
CA ILE A 474 17.70 9.26 -0.18
C ILE A 474 19.07 9.29 -0.85
N ALA A 475 19.95 8.35 -0.52
CA ALA A 475 21.27 8.24 -1.16
C ALA A 475 21.17 7.90 -2.65
N ARG A 476 20.22 7.05 -3.04
CA ARG A 476 20.00 6.61 -4.42
C ARG A 476 19.39 7.72 -5.28
N PHE A 477 18.48 8.52 -4.71
CA PHE A 477 17.72 9.54 -5.43
C PHE A 477 17.77 10.93 -4.75
N PRO A 478 18.98 11.51 -4.58
CA PRO A 478 19.17 12.73 -3.79
C PRO A 478 18.50 13.98 -4.40
N ARG A 479 17.97 13.88 -5.63
CA ARG A 479 17.27 14.97 -6.33
C ARG A 479 15.74 14.89 -6.22
N VAL A 480 15.20 13.94 -5.49
CA VAL A 480 13.77 13.91 -5.20
C VAL A 480 13.40 15.13 -4.38
N ARG A 481 14.10 15.40 -3.29
CA ARG A 481 13.96 16.63 -2.53
C ARG A 481 14.89 17.71 -3.14
N ASP A 482 14.34 18.83 -3.59
CA ASP A 482 15.15 20.00 -3.95
C ASP A 482 15.61 20.76 -2.71
N ARG A 483 14.82 20.70 -1.64
CA ARG A 483 15.16 21.16 -0.29
C ARG A 483 14.63 20.18 0.74
N ALA A 484 15.42 19.88 1.74
CA ALA A 484 15.01 19.16 2.94
C ALA A 484 15.28 20.08 4.13
N ILE A 485 14.22 20.43 4.86
CA ILE A 485 14.23 21.46 5.88
C ILE A 485 13.84 20.82 7.21
N PHE A 486 14.70 21.01 8.22
CA PHE A 486 14.39 20.62 9.59
C PHE A 486 13.90 21.85 10.37
N VAL A 487 12.68 21.75 10.92
CA VAL A 487 12.05 22.81 11.71
C VAL A 487 12.40 22.58 13.18
N GLY A 488 13.46 23.23 13.63
CA GLY A 488 14.06 23.07 14.94
C GLY A 488 15.56 23.32 14.88
N ASP A 489 16.24 23.01 15.96
CA ASP A 489 17.69 23.13 16.10
C ASP A 489 18.34 21.73 16.11
N PRO A 490 19.64 21.59 15.79
CA PRO A 490 20.35 20.31 15.87
C PRO A 490 20.30 19.66 17.26
N ASP A 491 20.15 20.48 18.31
CA ASP A 491 20.07 20.00 19.70
C ASP A 491 18.73 19.33 20.05
N ASP A 492 17.71 19.50 19.23
CA ASP A 492 16.42 18.79 19.38
C ASP A 492 16.50 17.32 18.97
N ILE A 493 17.53 16.95 18.21
CA ILE A 493 17.68 15.60 17.68
C ILE A 493 18.27 14.68 18.76
N VAL A 494 17.62 13.55 18.98
CA VAL A 494 18.07 12.54 19.95
C VAL A 494 19.50 12.07 19.65
N PRO A 495 20.36 11.91 20.69
CA PRO A 495 21.74 11.50 20.51
C PRO A 495 21.87 9.98 20.31
N GLY A 496 21.26 9.43 19.29
CA GLY A 496 21.25 8.00 19.01
C GLY A 496 21.61 7.69 17.56
N ALA A 497 21.85 6.41 17.26
CA ALA A 497 21.98 5.92 15.90
C ALA A 497 20.62 5.47 15.38
N PHE A 498 20.44 5.47 14.07
CA PHE A 498 19.24 4.93 13.41
C PHE A 498 19.02 3.43 13.64
N GLY A 499 20.05 2.72 14.11
CA GLY A 499 20.06 1.30 14.40
C GLY A 499 21.46 0.72 14.39
N PRO A 500 21.63 -0.58 14.67
CA PRO A 500 22.95 -1.23 14.65
C PRO A 500 23.63 -1.09 13.29
N GLY A 501 24.84 -0.50 13.28
CA GLY A 501 25.63 -0.29 12.07
C GLY A 501 25.15 0.85 11.16
N LEU A 502 24.13 1.61 11.56
CA LEU A 502 23.64 2.79 10.87
C LEU A 502 24.26 4.08 11.45
N PRO A 503 24.22 5.22 10.72
CA PRO A 503 24.76 6.49 11.18
C PRO A 503 24.10 7.00 12.47
N LEU A 504 24.76 7.96 13.14
CA LEU A 504 24.12 8.78 14.17
C LEU A 504 23.06 9.69 13.53
N ILE A 505 21.88 9.78 14.16
CA ILE A 505 20.73 10.51 13.62
C ILE A 505 21.09 11.98 13.42
N ARG A 506 21.63 12.64 14.46
CA ARG A 506 22.01 14.06 14.41
C ARG A 506 23.02 14.35 13.29
N GLU A 507 24.13 13.62 13.23
CA GLU A 507 25.18 13.85 12.23
C GLU A 507 24.69 13.60 10.80
N TRP A 508 23.79 12.65 10.63
CA TRP A 508 23.20 12.38 9.32
C TRP A 508 22.23 13.48 8.93
N THR A 509 21.39 13.96 9.86
CA THR A 509 20.42 15.03 9.62
C THR A 509 21.12 16.36 9.31
N GLU A 510 22.16 16.74 10.06
CA GLU A 510 22.98 17.94 9.80
C GLU A 510 23.59 17.96 8.39
N ARG A 511 23.86 16.79 7.80
CA ARG A 511 24.41 16.69 6.44
C ARG A 511 23.35 16.75 5.33
N HIS A 512 22.09 16.44 5.65
CA HIS A 512 21.06 16.27 4.65
C HIS A 512 19.93 17.30 4.74
N TYR A 513 19.88 18.12 5.79
CA TYR A 513 18.82 19.08 6.03
C TYR A 513 19.36 20.47 6.33
N ASP A 514 18.60 21.49 5.89
CA ASP A 514 18.79 22.88 6.28
C ASP A 514 17.98 23.14 7.57
N PHE A 515 18.63 23.55 8.66
CA PHE A 515 17.97 23.90 9.92
C PHE A 515 17.47 25.34 9.89
N VAL A 516 16.22 25.57 10.31
CA VAL A 516 15.58 26.90 10.24
C VAL A 516 15.09 27.45 11.57
N GLY A 517 15.33 26.71 12.67
CA GLY A 517 14.74 27.03 13.98
C GLY A 517 13.22 26.83 14.00
N TYR A 518 12.56 27.44 14.97
CA TYR A 518 11.13 27.24 15.19
C TYR A 518 10.28 28.26 14.45
N VAL A 519 9.17 27.82 13.87
CA VAL A 519 8.17 28.67 13.22
C VAL A 519 6.92 28.76 14.10
N THR A 520 6.79 29.84 14.85
CA THR A 520 5.69 30.04 15.80
C THR A 520 4.43 30.64 15.17
N GLY A 521 4.56 31.33 14.02
CA GLY A 521 3.44 32.03 13.38
C GLY A 521 2.97 33.31 14.10
N PHE A 522 3.60 33.66 15.21
CA PHE A 522 3.35 34.90 15.96
C PHE A 522 4.66 35.39 16.60
N ASP A 523 4.72 36.68 16.91
CA ASP A 523 5.81 37.27 17.70
C ASP A 523 5.48 37.17 19.19
N PRO A 524 6.18 36.33 19.98
CA PRO A 524 5.92 36.19 21.41
C PRO A 524 6.02 37.51 22.19
N ARG A 525 6.78 38.48 21.69
CA ARG A 525 6.92 39.81 22.32
C ARG A 525 5.68 40.68 22.22
N GLN A 526 4.75 40.33 21.32
CA GLN A 526 3.47 41.00 21.17
C GLN A 526 2.40 40.45 22.13
N LEU A 527 2.67 39.34 22.80
CA LEU A 527 1.77 38.75 23.78
C LEU A 527 2.03 39.40 25.14
N THR A 528 1.26 40.44 25.43
CA THR A 528 1.39 41.24 26.68
C THR A 528 0.52 40.74 27.84
N GLY A 529 -0.11 39.58 27.74
CA GLY A 529 -1.26 39.18 28.54
C GLY A 529 -1.07 38.11 29.61
N ARG A 530 -0.02 38.18 30.47
CA ARG A 530 -0.01 37.33 31.68
C ARG A 530 -1.19 37.58 32.65
N GLN A 531 -1.76 38.77 32.62
CA GLN A 531 -2.86 39.13 33.51
C GLN A 531 -4.24 38.58 33.09
N GLU A 532 -4.45 38.24 31.83
CA GLU A 532 -5.73 37.76 31.33
C GLU A 532 -6.04 36.30 31.65
N LEU A 533 -5.02 35.48 31.97
CA LEU A 533 -5.17 34.06 32.25
C LEU A 533 -5.43 33.75 33.74
N GLY A 534 -5.37 34.75 34.63
CA GLY A 534 -5.70 34.60 36.05
C GLY A 534 -4.70 33.82 36.90
N TYR A 535 -3.52 33.48 36.36
CA TYR A 535 -2.45 32.83 37.11
C TYR A 535 -1.62 33.83 37.90
N ARG A 536 -1.17 33.40 39.09
CA ARG A 536 -0.23 34.19 39.91
C ARG A 536 1.21 33.96 39.44
N ASP A 537 2.10 34.90 39.69
CA ASP A 537 3.51 34.84 39.29
C ASP A 537 4.29 33.68 39.91
N ASP A 538 3.81 33.12 41.03
CA ASP A 538 4.38 32.01 41.77
C ASP A 538 3.74 30.66 41.44
N GLU A 539 2.75 30.58 40.56
CA GLU A 539 2.09 29.36 40.14
C GLU A 539 2.89 28.67 39.02
N GLN A 540 3.16 27.38 39.20
CA GLN A 540 3.62 26.54 38.12
C GLN A 540 2.44 26.11 37.26
N VAL A 541 2.44 26.55 36.00
CA VAL A 541 1.39 26.22 35.04
C VAL A 541 1.94 25.23 34.03
N CYS A 542 1.32 24.07 33.95
CA CYS A 542 1.56 23.10 32.89
C CYS A 542 0.43 23.20 31.85
N ILE A 543 0.78 23.47 30.59
CA ILE A 543 -0.17 23.44 29.49
C ILE A 543 0.01 22.11 28.78
N VAL A 544 -1.04 21.33 28.73
CA VAL A 544 -1.11 20.11 27.90
C VAL A 544 -1.91 20.48 26.67
N THR A 545 -1.30 20.33 25.51
CA THR A 545 -1.90 20.63 24.18
C THR A 545 -2.21 19.35 23.44
#